data_e3a2943359969448a553fcb75bf340a7
#
_entry.id   e3a2943359969448a553fcb75bf340a7
#
_cell.length_a   1.000
_cell.length_b   1.000
_cell.length_c   1.000
_cell.angle_alpha   90.00
_cell.angle_beta   90.00
_cell.angle_gamma   90.00
#
_symmetry.space_group_name_H-M   'P 1'
#
loop_
_entity.id
_entity.type
_entity.pdbx_description
1 polymer ?
#
loop_
_entity_poly.entity_id
_entity_poly.type
_entity_poly.pdbx_seq_one_letter_code
_entity_poly.pdbx_strand_id
1 'polypeptide(L)'
;FQAEDGIRDCLLSRGLGDVYKRQHFMQSPSSMRSVTPGGPEGGLVAIVALVLAGLLLLGQALFVVPAGEVAVITTLGKVSGAPRQPGLNVKAPLVQQVWPFSIRTQVRPENFATLTKDLQVIQATATIKYALRPDEAGRVYSTIASSDRDVYPRIIQPSLLKALKSVFSQYELVTIASEWNDISSLVASTVAEELDQFDYVKVVGLDLTGLEIAEEYRAAIEQKQIAEQQLLRAQTEVKIAEQEALRYDTLNKSLDDQVLYKLFLDKWDGQTQVVPGLPGVAGGTPPVIVGRK
;
A
#
# COMPACT_ATOMS: atom_id res chain seq x y z
N PHE A 1 11.22 -27.01 48.16
CA PHE A 1 12.38 -27.91 48.27
C PHE A 1 13.48 -27.22 47.54
N GLN A 2 14.33 -26.43 48.22
CA GLN A 2 15.61 -26.85 48.79
C GLN A 2 16.58 -27.22 47.67
N ALA A 3 17.73 -26.68 47.52
CA ALA A 3 18.67 -26.06 48.49
C ALA A 3 19.69 -25.30 47.61
N GLU A 4 20.12 -24.09 47.92
CA GLU A 4 21.24 -23.87 48.87
C GLU A 4 22.50 -24.62 48.47
N ASP A 5 23.44 -23.91 48.30
CA ASP A 5 24.77 -23.71 48.91
C ASP A 5 25.79 -23.58 47.81
N GLY A 6 26.61 -22.61 47.78
CA GLY A 6 27.48 -22.19 48.85
C GLY A 6 28.87 -22.18 48.27
N ILE A 7 29.60 -21.36 48.84
CA ILE A 7 31.02 -21.47 49.15
C ILE A 7 31.85 -20.43 48.40
N ARG A 8 32.11 -19.32 49.03
CA ARG A 8 33.10 -19.09 50.10
C ARG A 8 34.54 -19.49 49.72
N ASP A 9 35.28 -18.46 49.70
CA ASP A 9 36.64 -18.40 50.26
C ASP A 9 37.74 -19.25 49.63
N CYS A 10 38.63 -18.57 49.01
CA CYS A 10 40.05 -18.76 49.38
C CYS A 10 40.83 -17.48 49.28
N LEU A 11 40.75 -16.71 50.31
CA LEU A 11 41.85 -15.96 50.83
C LEU A 11 42.93 -16.92 51.29
N LEU A 12 44.14 -16.70 50.91
CA LEU A 12 45.40 -16.93 51.64
C LEU A 12 46.48 -16.64 50.61
N SER A 13 47.07 -15.44 50.64
CA SER A 13 48.08 -15.02 51.54
C SER A 13 49.36 -15.86 51.46
N ARG A 14 50.35 -15.15 51.28
CA ARG A 14 51.79 -15.33 51.51
C ARG A 14 52.51 -15.24 50.17
N GLY A 15 53.19 -14.20 49.93
CA GLY A 15 54.22 -13.58 50.78
C GLY A 15 55.54 -13.98 50.18
N LEU A 16 56.34 -13.09 50.10
CA LEU A 16 57.77 -13.09 49.79
C LEU A 16 57.93 -12.34 48.48
N GLY A 17 58.37 -11.15 48.46
CA GLY A 17 59.57 -10.70 49.11
C GLY A 17 60.62 -10.55 48.06
N ASP A 18 60.88 -9.33 47.76
CA ASP A 18 62.21 -8.90 47.34
C ASP A 18 62.94 -9.62 46.18
N VAL A 19 62.67 -9.13 44.99
CA VAL A 19 63.75 -8.92 44.06
C VAL A 19 63.58 -7.57 43.35
N TYR A 20 63.86 -6.52 44.06
CA TYR A 20 64.27 -5.28 43.41
C TYR A 20 65.63 -5.51 42.78
N LYS A 21 65.71 -6.12 41.63
CA LYS A 21 66.86 -5.95 40.75
C LYS A 21 66.57 -4.66 39.98
N ARG A 22 67.27 -3.63 40.48
CA ARG A 22 67.62 -2.44 39.68
C ARG A 22 68.21 -2.88 38.35
N GLN A 23 67.36 -2.92 37.37
CA GLN A 23 67.79 -2.70 35.99
C GLN A 23 67.74 -1.21 35.73
N HIS A 24 68.83 -0.53 35.95
CA HIS A 24 69.10 0.71 35.29
C HIS A 24 69.11 0.41 33.78
N PHE A 25 67.97 0.42 33.17
CA PHE A 25 67.89 0.71 31.76
C PHE A 25 68.13 2.20 31.63
N MET A 26 69.34 2.50 31.22
CA MET A 26 69.67 3.77 30.60
C MET A 26 68.77 3.87 29.36
N GLN A 27 67.54 4.37 29.55
CA GLN A 27 66.81 5.01 28.48
C GLN A 27 67.60 6.32 28.21
N SER A 28 68.41 6.25 27.22
CA SER A 28 68.83 7.44 26.54
C SER A 28 67.55 8.18 26.15
N PRO A 29 67.41 9.46 26.51
CA PRO A 29 66.34 10.25 25.99
C PRO A 29 66.56 10.25 24.48
N SER A 30 65.72 9.53 23.78
CA SER A 30 65.51 9.75 22.34
C SER A 30 65.19 11.24 22.25
N SER A 31 66.20 11.99 21.91
CA SER A 31 65.98 13.37 21.55
C SER A 31 64.95 13.42 20.51
N MET A 32 63.70 13.81 20.96
CA MET A 32 62.76 14.41 20.03
C MET A 32 63.56 15.54 19.39
N ARG A 33 64.10 15.27 18.20
CA ARG A 33 64.55 16.33 17.33
C ARG A 33 63.36 17.25 17.19
N SER A 34 63.32 18.29 17.98
CA SER A 34 62.61 19.50 17.67
C SER A 34 63.09 19.88 16.28
N VAL A 35 62.27 19.61 15.29
CA VAL A 35 62.47 20.18 13.95
C VAL A 35 62.24 21.68 14.13
N THR A 36 63.31 22.36 14.55
CA THR A 36 63.36 23.82 14.46
C THR A 36 63.41 24.13 12.96
N PRO A 37 62.41 24.84 12.43
CA PRO A 37 62.43 25.31 11.05
C PRO A 37 63.41 26.57 11.01
N GLY A 38 64.63 26.34 11.12
CA GLY A 38 65.61 27.41 11.23
C GLY A 38 66.67 27.49 10.11
N GLY A 39 66.36 26.94 8.95
CA GLY A 39 67.15 27.13 7.75
C GLY A 39 66.27 27.54 6.56
N PRO A 40 66.85 28.24 5.56
CA PRO A 40 66.04 28.62 4.36
C PRO A 40 65.39 27.41 3.67
N GLU A 41 65.92 26.21 3.85
CA GLU A 41 65.32 24.95 3.33
C GLU A 41 64.16 24.51 4.14
N GLY A 42 64.05 24.72 5.44
CA GLY A 42 62.93 24.43 6.30
C GLY A 42 61.70 25.28 5.97
N GLY A 43 61.95 26.53 5.60
CA GLY A 43 60.85 27.43 5.15
C GLY A 43 60.19 26.97 3.83
N LEU A 44 61.00 26.49 2.91
CA LEU A 44 60.53 26.00 1.61
C LEU A 44 59.71 24.72 1.77
N VAL A 45 60.14 23.79 2.61
CA VAL A 45 59.38 22.55 2.94
C VAL A 45 58.07 22.87 3.63
N ALA A 46 58.06 23.84 4.56
CA ALA A 46 56.81 24.28 5.24
C ALA A 46 55.83 24.93 4.27
N ILE A 47 56.30 25.74 3.32
CA ILE A 47 55.47 26.36 2.29
C ILE A 47 54.85 25.27 1.37
N VAL A 48 55.67 24.33 0.90
CA VAL A 48 55.21 23.22 0.06
C VAL A 48 54.18 22.36 0.80
N ALA A 49 54.41 22.04 2.08
CA ALA A 49 53.44 21.31 2.92
C ALA A 49 52.14 22.09 3.09
N LEU A 50 52.19 23.40 3.29
CA LEU A 50 50.98 24.27 3.37
C LEU A 50 50.22 24.33 2.06
N VAL A 51 50.89 24.42 0.94
CA VAL A 51 50.27 24.42 -0.40
C VAL A 51 49.64 23.06 -0.69
N LEU A 52 50.30 21.96 -0.36
CA LEU A 52 49.74 20.62 -0.49
C LEU A 52 48.49 20.42 0.41
N ALA A 53 48.56 20.86 1.65
CA ALA A 53 47.45 20.84 2.58
C ALA A 53 46.27 21.69 2.07
N GLY A 54 46.54 22.88 1.54
CA GLY A 54 45.57 23.74 0.91
C GLY A 54 44.90 23.10 -0.31
N LEU A 55 45.68 22.47 -1.18
CA LEU A 55 45.18 21.72 -2.34
C LEU A 55 44.32 20.53 -1.94
N LEU A 56 44.69 19.77 -0.91
CA LEU A 56 43.91 18.68 -0.38
C LEU A 56 42.57 19.18 0.22
N LEU A 57 42.59 20.28 0.96
CA LEU A 57 41.37 20.91 1.49
C LEU A 57 40.46 21.43 0.38
N LEU A 58 41.05 22.02 -0.66
CA LEU A 58 40.32 22.50 -1.82
C LEU A 58 39.60 21.32 -2.57
N GLY A 59 40.32 20.21 -2.71
CA GLY A 59 39.76 18.99 -3.29
C GLY A 59 38.58 18.40 -2.50
N GLN A 60 38.62 18.51 -1.17
CA GLN A 60 37.54 18.09 -0.29
C GLN A 60 36.38 19.09 -0.20
N ALA A 61 36.60 20.34 -0.65
CA ALA A 61 35.56 21.37 -0.66
C ALA A 61 34.54 21.17 -1.78
N LEU A 62 34.94 20.52 -2.87
CA LEU A 62 34.08 20.26 -4.02
C LEU A 62 33.39 18.91 -3.88
N PHE A 63 32.06 18.88 -4.14
CA PHE A 63 31.29 17.65 -4.22
C PHE A 63 30.23 17.75 -5.31
N VAL A 64 29.86 16.61 -5.87
CA VAL A 64 28.86 16.51 -6.94
C VAL A 64 27.61 15.88 -6.36
N VAL A 65 26.46 16.51 -6.59
CA VAL A 65 25.14 15.97 -6.31
C VAL A 65 24.60 15.34 -7.60
N PRO A 66 24.30 14.03 -7.62
CA PRO A 66 23.79 13.38 -8.81
C PRO A 66 22.37 13.86 -9.15
N ALA A 67 22.00 13.71 -10.43
CA ALA A 67 20.66 14.02 -10.89
C ALA A 67 19.62 13.13 -10.18
N GLY A 68 18.53 13.74 -9.69
CA GLY A 68 17.48 13.06 -8.93
C GLY A 68 17.75 12.96 -7.43
N GLU A 69 18.76 13.65 -6.94
CA GLU A 69 19.04 13.81 -5.51
C GLU A 69 19.20 15.30 -5.17
N VAL A 70 18.99 15.62 -3.91
CA VAL A 70 19.35 16.91 -3.31
C VAL A 70 20.23 16.67 -2.10
N ALA A 71 21.13 17.58 -1.83
CA ALA A 71 22.03 17.44 -0.70
C ALA A 71 21.70 18.45 0.40
N VAL A 72 21.45 17.95 1.59
CA VAL A 72 21.32 18.76 2.80
C VAL A 72 22.71 18.95 3.41
N ILE A 73 23.11 20.20 3.61
CA ILE A 73 24.38 20.53 4.26
C ILE A 73 24.12 20.82 5.74
N THR A 74 24.87 20.13 6.59
CA THR A 74 24.88 20.42 8.03
C THR A 74 26.23 20.98 8.43
N THR A 75 26.20 22.04 9.22
CA THR A 75 27.39 22.66 9.82
C THR A 75 27.39 22.36 11.32
N LEU A 76 28.32 21.55 11.78
CA LEU A 76 28.41 21.10 13.18
C LEU A 76 27.05 20.55 13.70
N GLY A 77 26.36 19.76 12.87
CA GLY A 77 25.08 19.12 13.21
C GLY A 77 23.83 19.99 12.96
N LYS A 78 23.96 21.29 12.66
CA LYS A 78 22.85 22.16 12.33
C LYS A 78 22.67 22.26 10.80
N VAL A 79 21.43 22.13 10.32
CA VAL A 79 21.11 22.35 8.89
C VAL A 79 21.46 23.79 8.51
N SER A 80 22.22 23.96 7.46
CA SER A 80 22.74 25.23 7.00
C SER A 80 22.28 25.54 5.58
N GLY A 81 21.37 26.50 5.45
CA GLY A 81 20.85 26.98 4.18
C GLY A 81 19.87 26.03 3.49
N ALA A 82 19.49 26.38 2.26
CA ALA A 82 18.63 25.56 1.41
C ALA A 82 19.35 24.30 0.91
N PRO A 83 18.61 23.21 0.64
CA PRO A 83 19.18 22.01 0.02
C PRO A 83 19.87 22.32 -1.30
N ARG A 84 21.02 21.70 -1.53
CA ARG A 84 21.80 21.89 -2.75
C ARG A 84 21.22 21.09 -3.90
N GLN A 85 21.02 21.77 -5.01
CA GLN A 85 20.52 21.19 -6.24
C GLN A 85 21.58 20.28 -6.91
N PRO A 86 21.14 19.37 -7.83
CA PRO A 86 22.06 18.55 -8.61
C PRO A 86 23.14 19.37 -9.32
N GLY A 87 24.36 18.85 -9.37
CA GLY A 87 25.50 19.47 -10.00
C GLY A 87 26.70 19.63 -9.07
N LEU A 88 27.66 20.44 -9.50
CA LEU A 88 28.85 20.72 -8.72
C LEU A 88 28.53 21.75 -7.63
N ASN A 89 28.82 21.39 -6.39
CA ASN A 89 28.58 22.20 -5.21
C ASN A 89 29.83 22.33 -4.36
N VAL A 90 29.83 23.30 -3.45
CA VAL A 90 30.95 23.60 -2.56
C VAL A 90 30.49 23.45 -1.11
N LYS A 91 31.36 22.82 -0.30
CA LYS A 91 31.19 22.73 1.15
C LYS A 91 32.44 23.17 1.87
N ALA A 92 32.31 23.62 3.10
CA ALA A 92 33.46 23.85 3.96
C ALA A 92 34.01 22.51 4.48
N PRO A 93 35.22 22.09 4.08
CA PRO A 93 35.82 20.85 4.57
C PRO A 93 35.97 20.92 6.10
N LEU A 94 35.93 19.75 6.77
CA LEU A 94 36.06 19.58 8.23
C LEU A 94 34.83 20.02 9.05
N VAL A 95 34.07 21.04 8.62
CA VAL A 95 32.95 21.63 9.39
C VAL A 95 31.61 21.24 8.86
N GLN A 96 31.48 20.99 7.55
CA GLN A 96 30.24 20.67 6.87
C GLN A 96 30.20 19.22 6.43
N GLN A 97 29.02 18.60 6.70
CA GLN A 97 28.67 17.27 6.24
C GLN A 97 27.55 17.37 5.21
N VAL A 98 27.54 16.44 4.28
CA VAL A 98 26.57 16.39 3.17
C VAL A 98 25.72 15.13 3.31
N TRP A 99 24.42 15.32 3.28
CA TRP A 99 23.43 14.27 3.39
C TRP A 99 22.58 14.23 2.12
N PRO A 100 22.73 13.19 1.28
CA PRO A 100 21.95 13.07 0.06
C PRO A 100 20.54 12.57 0.38
N PHE A 101 19.54 13.18 -0.28
CA PHE A 101 18.13 12.77 -0.26
C PHE A 101 17.66 12.54 -1.68
N SER A 102 17.06 11.38 -1.95
CA SER A 102 16.46 11.09 -3.24
C SER A 102 15.13 11.84 -3.40
N ILE A 103 15.00 12.57 -4.51
CA ILE A 103 13.77 13.25 -4.92
C ILE A 103 13.04 12.50 -6.03
N ARG A 104 13.55 11.32 -6.41
CA ARG A 104 12.91 10.46 -7.40
C ARG A 104 11.63 9.87 -6.82
N THR A 105 10.67 9.63 -7.71
CA THR A 105 9.47 8.90 -7.32
C THR A 105 9.83 7.50 -6.82
N GLN A 106 9.50 7.22 -5.59
CA GLN A 106 9.65 5.90 -4.97
C GLN A 106 8.31 5.18 -4.99
N VAL A 107 8.37 3.86 -5.17
CA VAL A 107 7.21 2.98 -5.20
C VAL A 107 7.36 1.99 -4.05
N ARG A 108 6.35 1.93 -3.17
CA ARG A 108 6.35 1.05 -1.99
C ARG A 108 5.03 0.30 -1.90
N PRO A 109 5.06 -1.03 -2.03
CA PRO A 109 3.92 -1.85 -1.69
C PRO A 109 3.84 -2.04 -0.17
N GLU A 110 2.63 -1.95 0.37
CA GLU A 110 2.33 -2.17 1.78
C GLU A 110 1.15 -3.12 1.90
N ASN A 111 1.37 -4.24 2.56
CA ASN A 111 0.30 -5.18 2.89
C ASN A 111 -0.35 -4.75 4.19
N PHE A 112 -1.65 -4.66 4.19
CA PHE A 112 -2.39 -4.26 5.38
C PHE A 112 -3.62 -5.14 5.59
N ALA A 113 -3.99 -5.27 6.85
CA ALA A 113 -5.25 -5.86 7.27
C ALA A 113 -6.08 -4.79 7.99
N THR A 114 -7.37 -4.76 7.70
CA THR A 114 -8.29 -3.83 8.34
C THR A 114 -9.66 -4.46 8.54
N LEU A 115 -10.46 -3.85 9.39
CA LEU A 115 -11.87 -4.20 9.60
C LEU A 115 -12.74 -3.29 8.76
N THR A 116 -13.75 -3.87 8.15
CA THR A 116 -14.82 -3.16 7.48
C THR A 116 -15.90 -2.73 8.47
N LYS A 117 -16.89 -1.96 8.03
CA LYS A 117 -18.02 -1.51 8.85
C LYS A 117 -18.82 -2.67 9.43
N ASP A 118 -18.93 -3.76 8.70
CA ASP A 118 -19.60 -5.01 9.10
C ASP A 118 -18.68 -5.98 9.87
N LEU A 119 -17.55 -5.45 10.42
CA LEU A 119 -16.56 -6.15 11.25
C LEU A 119 -15.89 -7.34 10.54
N GLN A 120 -15.84 -7.34 9.24
CA GLN A 120 -15.11 -8.34 8.48
C GLN A 120 -13.64 -7.95 8.34
N VAL A 121 -12.75 -8.93 8.47
CA VAL A 121 -11.32 -8.73 8.22
C VAL A 121 -11.05 -8.85 6.74
N ILE A 122 -10.46 -7.82 6.16
CA ILE A 122 -9.95 -7.84 4.79
C ILE A 122 -8.44 -7.65 4.79
N GLN A 123 -7.79 -8.29 3.85
CA GLN A 123 -6.37 -8.09 3.55
C GLN A 123 -6.24 -7.53 2.13
N ALA A 124 -5.41 -6.53 2.00
CA ALA A 124 -5.16 -5.92 0.69
C ALA A 124 -3.74 -5.34 0.63
N THR A 125 -3.28 -5.03 -0.57
CA THR A 125 -2.00 -4.40 -0.81
C THR A 125 -2.23 -3.00 -1.36
N ALA A 126 -1.67 -2.00 -0.68
CA ALA A 126 -1.63 -0.62 -1.16
C ALA A 126 -0.23 -0.31 -1.68
N THR A 127 -0.12 0.08 -2.94
CA THR A 127 1.14 0.52 -3.53
C THR A 127 1.14 2.03 -3.65
N ILE A 128 1.91 2.70 -2.77
CA ILE A 128 2.04 4.15 -2.80
C ILE A 128 3.22 4.57 -3.69
N LYS A 129 2.98 5.59 -4.51
CA LYS A 129 3.99 6.27 -5.32
C LYS A 129 4.16 7.69 -4.76
N TYR A 130 5.34 8.00 -4.29
CA TYR A 130 5.63 9.29 -3.65
C TYR A 130 7.00 9.82 -4.02
N ALA A 131 7.18 11.12 -3.89
CA ALA A 131 8.46 11.79 -4.04
C ALA A 131 8.65 12.81 -2.91
N LEU A 132 9.90 13.02 -2.47
CA LEU A 132 10.22 14.11 -1.54
C LEU A 132 10.22 15.44 -2.27
N ARG A 133 9.74 16.49 -1.59
CA ARG A 133 9.87 17.86 -2.11
C ARG A 133 11.31 18.35 -1.91
N PRO A 134 12.00 18.78 -2.97
CA PRO A 134 13.42 19.13 -2.90
C PRO A 134 13.71 20.22 -1.86
N ASP A 135 12.85 21.23 -1.79
CA ASP A 135 13.04 22.40 -0.94
C ASP A 135 12.89 22.09 0.56
N GLU A 136 12.13 21.04 0.87
CA GLU A 136 11.82 20.63 2.24
C GLU A 136 12.79 19.57 2.81
N ALA A 137 13.77 19.11 2.02
CA ALA A 137 14.73 18.09 2.46
C ALA A 137 15.47 18.49 3.74
N GLY A 138 15.73 19.77 3.93
CA GLY A 138 16.36 20.29 5.16
C GLY A 138 15.48 20.14 6.41
N ARG A 139 14.17 20.34 6.27
CA ARG A 139 13.20 20.09 7.34
C ARG A 139 13.08 18.61 7.64
N VAL A 140 13.01 17.78 6.61
CA VAL A 140 12.99 16.32 6.76
C VAL A 140 14.20 15.86 7.58
N TYR A 141 15.39 16.33 7.23
CA TYR A 141 16.62 16.00 7.97
C TYR A 141 16.55 16.40 9.45
N SER A 142 16.04 17.60 9.74
CA SER A 142 16.05 18.16 11.10
C SER A 142 14.94 17.57 11.99
N THR A 143 13.81 17.17 11.42
CA THR A 143 12.60 16.81 12.20
C THR A 143 12.22 15.34 12.13
N ILE A 144 12.63 14.63 11.07
CA ILE A 144 12.14 13.29 10.80
C ILE A 144 13.25 12.25 10.79
N ALA A 145 14.16 12.38 9.84
CA ALA A 145 15.15 11.35 9.55
C ALA A 145 16.37 11.92 8.85
N SER A 146 17.52 11.41 9.24
CA SER A 146 18.79 11.76 8.60
C SER A 146 19.03 11.05 7.26
N SER A 147 18.11 10.17 6.85
CA SER A 147 18.16 9.42 5.61
C SER A 147 16.78 9.36 4.96
N ASP A 148 16.74 9.37 3.63
CA ASP A 148 15.52 9.19 2.84
C ASP A 148 14.83 7.84 3.10
N ARG A 149 15.59 6.80 3.45
CA ARG A 149 15.10 5.46 3.75
C ARG A 149 14.17 5.43 4.97
N ASP A 150 14.44 6.30 5.94
CA ASP A 150 13.70 6.34 7.21
C ASP A 150 12.43 7.19 7.12
N VAL A 151 12.25 7.97 6.06
CA VAL A 151 11.06 8.81 5.85
C VAL A 151 9.81 7.94 5.68
N TYR A 152 9.92 6.86 4.91
CA TYR A 152 8.80 5.95 4.68
C TYR A 152 8.27 5.35 5.99
N PRO A 153 9.06 4.62 6.79
CA PRO A 153 8.54 3.95 7.99
C PRO A 153 8.13 4.93 9.10
N ARG A 154 8.66 6.14 9.10
CA ARG A 154 8.36 7.11 10.18
C ARG A 154 7.13 7.96 9.93
N ILE A 155 6.86 8.30 8.67
CA ILE A 155 5.74 9.21 8.34
C ILE A 155 4.79 8.58 7.33
N ILE A 156 5.28 8.09 6.19
CA ILE A 156 4.41 7.69 5.10
C ILE A 156 3.61 6.45 5.45
N GLN A 157 4.26 5.42 5.96
CA GLN A 157 3.62 4.16 6.34
C GLN A 157 2.52 4.35 7.40
N PRO A 158 2.74 5.03 8.54
CA PRO A 158 1.68 5.19 9.54
C PRO A 158 0.52 6.06 9.04
N SER A 159 0.79 7.11 8.26
CA SER A 159 -0.25 7.96 7.67
C SER A 159 -1.06 7.21 6.61
N LEU A 160 -0.38 6.43 5.76
CA LEU A 160 -1.01 5.54 4.79
C LEU A 160 -1.95 4.53 5.48
N LEU A 161 -1.45 3.83 6.49
CA LEU A 161 -2.24 2.84 7.22
C LEU A 161 -3.41 3.47 7.98
N LYS A 162 -3.24 4.67 8.53
CA LYS A 162 -4.31 5.42 9.19
C LYS A 162 -5.42 5.76 8.19
N ALA A 163 -5.07 6.33 7.05
CA ALA A 163 -6.03 6.70 6.01
C ALA A 163 -6.76 5.48 5.45
N LEU A 164 -6.03 4.40 5.13
CA LEU A 164 -6.61 3.13 4.67
C LEU A 164 -7.64 2.60 5.66
N LYS A 165 -7.26 2.45 6.93
CA LYS A 165 -8.15 1.95 7.98
C LYS A 165 -9.36 2.85 8.18
N SER A 166 -9.19 4.17 8.13
CA SER A 166 -10.27 5.14 8.27
C SER A 166 -11.31 5.00 7.16
N VAL A 167 -10.89 4.87 5.92
CA VAL A 167 -11.82 4.73 4.79
C VAL A 167 -12.50 3.37 4.82
N PHE A 168 -11.74 2.28 4.90
CA PHE A 168 -12.32 0.93 4.84
C PHE A 168 -13.29 0.62 5.99
N SER A 169 -13.09 1.21 7.17
CA SER A 169 -14.01 1.05 8.31
C SER A 169 -15.38 1.71 8.12
N GLN A 170 -15.55 2.55 7.11
CA GLN A 170 -16.82 3.24 6.83
C GLN A 170 -17.73 2.45 5.88
N TYR A 171 -17.18 1.50 5.14
CA TYR A 171 -17.87 0.73 4.11
C TYR A 171 -18.05 -0.72 4.50
N GLU A 172 -19.15 -1.31 4.04
CA GLU A 172 -19.42 -2.75 4.14
C GLU A 172 -18.60 -3.50 3.08
N LEU A 173 -18.23 -4.74 3.36
CA LEU A 173 -17.41 -5.55 2.46
C LEU A 173 -18.00 -5.69 1.06
N VAL A 174 -19.32 -5.86 0.98
CA VAL A 174 -20.02 -5.96 -0.32
C VAL A 174 -19.88 -4.68 -1.13
N THR A 175 -20.00 -3.52 -0.47
CA THR A 175 -19.81 -2.20 -1.11
C THR A 175 -18.38 -2.03 -1.58
N ILE A 176 -17.40 -2.41 -0.75
CA ILE A 176 -15.96 -2.36 -1.11
C ILE A 176 -15.71 -3.19 -2.37
N ALA A 177 -16.29 -4.38 -2.47
CA ALA A 177 -16.10 -5.27 -3.61
C ALA A 177 -16.80 -4.76 -4.88
N SER A 178 -17.98 -4.16 -4.75
CA SER A 178 -18.77 -3.66 -5.91
C SER A 178 -18.29 -2.30 -6.43
N GLU A 179 -17.82 -1.42 -5.54
CA GLU A 179 -17.42 -0.03 -5.84
C GLU A 179 -15.89 0.17 -5.65
N TRP A 180 -15.12 -0.85 -5.97
CA TRP A 180 -13.67 -0.87 -5.74
C TRP A 180 -12.93 0.34 -6.30
N ASN A 181 -13.28 0.78 -7.50
CA ASN A 181 -12.61 1.90 -8.16
C ASN A 181 -12.89 3.23 -7.46
N ASP A 182 -14.14 3.44 -7.02
CA ASP A 182 -14.54 4.67 -6.34
C ASP A 182 -13.91 4.75 -4.95
N ILE A 183 -13.91 3.63 -4.23
CA ILE A 183 -13.24 3.53 -2.92
C ILE A 183 -11.72 3.69 -3.07
N SER A 184 -11.11 3.11 -4.10
CA SER A 184 -9.67 3.31 -4.37
C SER A 184 -9.35 4.78 -4.63
N SER A 185 -10.19 5.49 -5.36
CA SER A 185 -10.04 6.92 -5.60
C SER A 185 -10.21 7.75 -4.33
N LEU A 186 -11.18 7.39 -3.49
CA LEU A 186 -11.40 8.03 -2.19
C LEU A 186 -10.22 7.80 -1.25
N VAL A 187 -9.69 6.58 -1.19
CA VAL A 187 -8.49 6.27 -0.40
C VAL A 187 -7.31 7.09 -0.90
N ALA A 188 -7.10 7.17 -2.22
CA ALA A 188 -6.00 7.94 -2.79
C ALA A 188 -6.09 9.43 -2.42
N SER A 189 -7.27 10.04 -2.48
CA SER A 189 -7.48 11.42 -2.06
C SER A 189 -7.27 11.62 -0.56
N THR A 190 -7.79 10.71 0.27
CA THR A 190 -7.62 10.78 1.73
C THR A 190 -6.16 10.62 2.15
N VAL A 191 -5.42 9.71 1.50
CA VAL A 191 -3.97 9.55 1.74
C VAL A 191 -3.20 10.78 1.29
N ALA A 192 -3.57 11.37 0.16
CA ALA A 192 -2.93 12.59 -0.32
C ALA A 192 -3.15 13.75 0.65
N GLU A 193 -4.37 13.95 1.15
CA GLU A 193 -4.70 14.98 2.16
C GLU A 193 -3.96 14.76 3.48
N GLU A 194 -3.92 13.51 3.97
CA GLU A 194 -3.21 13.17 5.21
C GLU A 194 -1.70 13.39 5.11
N LEU A 195 -1.10 13.17 3.95
CA LEU A 195 0.32 13.39 3.71
C LEU A 195 0.66 14.84 3.34
N ASP A 196 -0.25 15.56 2.70
CA ASP A 196 -0.01 16.95 2.28
C ASP A 196 0.10 17.90 3.47
N GLN A 197 -0.52 17.57 4.62
CA GLN A 197 -0.36 18.33 5.87
C GLN A 197 1.09 18.40 6.36
N PHE A 198 1.94 17.46 5.96
CA PHE A 198 3.37 17.47 6.33
C PHE A 198 4.24 18.32 5.41
N ASP A 199 3.76 18.64 4.21
CA ASP A 199 4.42 19.47 3.19
C ASP A 199 5.79 18.98 2.67
N TYR A 200 6.29 17.83 3.17
CA TYR A 200 7.58 17.25 2.73
C TYR A 200 7.46 16.26 1.59
N VAL A 201 6.30 15.66 1.45
CA VAL A 201 6.05 14.54 0.55
C VAL A 201 4.99 14.94 -0.46
N LYS A 202 5.24 14.63 -1.72
CA LYS A 202 4.24 14.70 -2.79
C LYS A 202 3.78 13.30 -3.11
N VAL A 203 2.51 13.00 -2.90
CA VAL A 203 1.89 11.76 -3.37
C VAL A 203 1.69 11.88 -4.88
N VAL A 204 2.23 10.93 -5.63
CA VAL A 204 2.10 10.84 -7.09
C VAL A 204 0.91 9.97 -7.46
N GLY A 205 0.63 8.94 -6.67
CA GLY A 205 -0.50 8.05 -6.85
C GLY A 205 -0.53 6.95 -5.81
N LEU A 206 -1.68 6.30 -5.72
CA LEU A 206 -1.92 5.14 -4.87
C LEU A 206 -2.68 4.10 -5.69
N ASP A 207 -2.18 2.89 -5.73
CA ASP A 207 -2.85 1.76 -6.36
C ASP A 207 -3.23 0.75 -5.28
N LEU A 208 -4.49 0.35 -5.23
CA LEU A 208 -4.98 -0.73 -4.38
C LEU A 208 -5.08 -2.01 -5.20
N THR A 209 -4.50 -3.10 -4.70
CA THR A 209 -4.49 -4.41 -5.36
C THR A 209 -4.73 -5.53 -4.35
N GLY A 210 -5.10 -6.71 -4.83
CA GLY A 210 -5.10 -7.92 -4.02
C GLY A 210 -6.07 -7.90 -2.85
N LEU A 211 -7.37 -7.62 -3.10
CA LEU A 211 -8.39 -7.78 -2.06
C LEU A 211 -8.59 -9.26 -1.76
N GLU A 212 -8.14 -9.69 -0.59
CA GLU A 212 -8.37 -11.04 -0.07
C GLU A 212 -9.46 -10.99 1.01
N ILE A 213 -10.47 -11.80 0.81
CA ILE A 213 -11.62 -11.95 1.70
C ILE A 213 -11.57 -13.36 2.30
N ALA A 214 -11.94 -13.49 3.56
CA ALA A 214 -12.04 -14.80 4.21
C ALA A 214 -12.95 -15.74 3.40
N GLU A 215 -12.50 -16.98 3.15
CA GLU A 215 -13.20 -17.96 2.30
C GLU A 215 -14.62 -18.26 2.78
N GLU A 216 -14.79 -18.33 4.09
CA GLU A 216 -16.09 -18.54 4.72
C GLU A 216 -17.12 -17.45 4.36
N TYR A 217 -16.63 -16.21 4.31
CA TYR A 217 -17.48 -15.07 3.98
C TYR A 217 -17.78 -15.01 2.48
N ARG A 218 -16.82 -15.37 1.63
CA ARG A 218 -17.01 -15.50 0.18
C ARG A 218 -18.12 -16.51 -0.12
N ALA A 219 -18.07 -17.69 0.50
CA ALA A 219 -19.10 -18.72 0.36
C ALA A 219 -20.49 -18.22 0.82
N ALA A 220 -20.56 -17.46 1.92
CA ALA A 220 -21.80 -16.89 2.41
C ALA A 220 -22.38 -15.83 1.45
N ILE A 221 -21.55 -14.98 0.86
CA ILE A 221 -21.96 -14.01 -0.16
C ILE A 221 -22.49 -14.74 -1.41
N GLU A 222 -21.79 -15.75 -1.89
CA GLU A 222 -22.23 -16.55 -3.04
C GLU A 222 -23.58 -17.20 -2.80
N GLN A 223 -23.79 -17.80 -1.63
CA GLN A 223 -25.09 -18.37 -1.25
C GLN A 223 -26.21 -17.33 -1.20
N LYS A 224 -25.91 -16.15 -0.63
CA LYS A 224 -26.87 -15.04 -0.61
C LYS A 224 -27.24 -14.57 -2.02
N GLN A 225 -26.25 -14.40 -2.89
CA GLN A 225 -26.49 -14.00 -4.28
C GLN A 225 -27.31 -15.05 -5.05
N ILE A 226 -27.03 -16.34 -4.85
CA ILE A 226 -27.81 -17.44 -5.43
C ILE A 226 -29.25 -17.37 -4.94
N ALA A 227 -29.48 -17.17 -3.64
CA ALA A 227 -30.82 -17.06 -3.06
C ALA A 227 -31.58 -15.84 -3.59
N GLU A 228 -30.91 -14.68 -3.69
CA GLU A 228 -31.52 -13.47 -4.28
C GLU A 228 -31.88 -13.66 -5.76
N GLN A 229 -31.00 -14.30 -6.54
CA GLN A 229 -31.29 -14.62 -7.94
C GLN A 229 -32.47 -15.61 -8.07
N GLN A 230 -32.55 -16.61 -7.20
CA GLN A 230 -33.69 -17.55 -7.17
C GLN A 230 -35.00 -16.83 -6.83
N LEU A 231 -34.97 -15.93 -5.85
CA LEU A 231 -36.11 -15.11 -5.50
C LEU A 231 -36.58 -14.24 -6.69
N LEU A 232 -35.62 -13.59 -7.36
CA LEU A 232 -35.90 -12.75 -8.52
C LEU A 232 -36.49 -13.56 -9.70
N ARG A 233 -35.94 -14.77 -9.93
CA ARG A 233 -36.50 -15.71 -10.93
C ARG A 233 -37.91 -16.10 -10.58
N ALA A 234 -38.18 -16.52 -9.34
CA ALA A 234 -39.50 -16.89 -8.88
C ALA A 234 -40.50 -15.73 -9.02
N GLN A 235 -40.11 -14.50 -8.66
CA GLN A 235 -40.96 -13.32 -8.86
C GLN A 235 -41.22 -13.03 -10.34
N THR A 236 -40.24 -13.26 -11.19
CA THR A 236 -40.37 -13.08 -12.65
C THR A 236 -41.30 -14.14 -13.23
N GLU A 237 -41.20 -15.39 -12.80
CA GLU A 237 -42.09 -16.49 -13.21
C GLU A 237 -43.53 -16.21 -12.79
N VAL A 238 -43.79 -15.74 -11.57
CA VAL A 238 -45.10 -15.32 -11.11
C VAL A 238 -45.67 -14.21 -12.00
N LYS A 239 -44.86 -13.16 -12.30
CA LYS A 239 -45.30 -12.08 -13.21
C LYS A 239 -45.63 -12.57 -14.62
N ILE A 240 -44.80 -13.49 -15.15
CA ILE A 240 -45.06 -14.10 -16.46
C ILE A 240 -46.38 -14.90 -16.42
N ALA A 241 -46.57 -15.73 -15.39
CA ALA A 241 -47.80 -16.51 -15.22
C ALA A 241 -49.02 -15.62 -15.07
N GLU A 242 -48.94 -14.52 -14.32
CA GLU A 242 -50.01 -13.51 -14.22
C GLU A 242 -50.34 -12.87 -15.58
N GLN A 243 -49.32 -12.50 -16.33
CA GLN A 243 -49.52 -11.92 -17.67
C GLN A 243 -50.10 -12.94 -18.65
N GLU A 244 -49.64 -14.19 -18.59
CA GLU A 244 -50.24 -15.26 -19.39
C GLU A 244 -51.69 -15.53 -19.02
N ALA A 245 -52.02 -15.54 -17.72
CA ALA A 245 -53.41 -15.69 -17.27
C ALA A 245 -54.29 -14.54 -17.76
N LEU A 246 -53.83 -13.29 -17.67
CA LEU A 246 -54.51 -12.11 -18.22
C LEU A 246 -54.69 -12.21 -19.75
N ARG A 247 -53.66 -12.70 -20.43
CA ARG A 247 -53.73 -12.94 -21.88
C ARG A 247 -54.78 -14.00 -22.25
N TYR A 248 -54.79 -15.11 -21.52
CA TYR A 248 -55.83 -16.15 -21.72
C TYR A 248 -57.24 -15.66 -21.38
N ASP A 249 -57.40 -14.87 -20.31
CA ASP A 249 -58.67 -14.27 -19.95
C ASP A 249 -59.16 -13.27 -21.02
N THR A 250 -58.27 -12.47 -21.56
CA THR A 250 -58.54 -11.54 -22.64
C THR A 250 -58.90 -12.29 -23.94
N LEU A 251 -58.15 -13.35 -24.25
CA LEU A 251 -58.45 -14.20 -25.40
C LEU A 251 -59.79 -14.89 -25.23
N ASN A 252 -60.10 -15.45 -24.07
CA ASN A 252 -61.37 -16.06 -23.78
C ASN A 252 -62.57 -15.09 -23.91
N LYS A 253 -62.42 -13.83 -23.50
CA LYS A 253 -63.43 -12.79 -23.65
C LYS A 253 -63.60 -12.31 -25.09
N SER A 254 -62.54 -12.45 -25.92
CA SER A 254 -62.52 -11.98 -27.32
C SER A 254 -62.83 -13.10 -28.35
N LEU A 255 -62.83 -14.35 -27.90
CA LEU A 255 -63.08 -15.51 -28.78
C LEU A 255 -64.56 -15.79 -28.84
N ASP A 256 -65.21 -15.33 -29.92
CA ASP A 256 -66.50 -15.79 -30.35
C ASP A 256 -66.36 -17.24 -30.89
N ASP A 257 -67.40 -18.07 -30.74
CA ASP A 257 -67.42 -19.47 -31.18
C ASP A 257 -66.98 -19.65 -32.63
N GLN A 258 -67.16 -18.66 -33.47
CA GLN A 258 -66.70 -18.65 -34.87
C GLN A 258 -65.18 -18.50 -35.01
N VAL A 259 -64.49 -17.76 -34.11
CA VAL A 259 -63.05 -17.57 -34.11
C VAL A 259 -62.36 -18.82 -33.60
N LEU A 260 -62.89 -19.47 -32.59
CA LEU A 260 -62.45 -20.75 -32.08
C LEU A 260 -62.50 -21.84 -33.17
N TYR A 261 -63.56 -21.88 -33.92
CA TYR A 261 -63.69 -22.83 -35.03
C TYR A 261 -62.72 -22.56 -36.16
N LYS A 262 -62.42 -21.30 -36.47
CA LYS A 262 -61.41 -20.93 -37.48
C LYS A 262 -60.01 -21.30 -37.04
N LEU A 263 -59.62 -21.01 -35.77
CA LEU A 263 -58.28 -21.40 -35.21
C LEU A 263 -58.08 -22.91 -35.13
N PHE A 264 -59.21 -23.63 -34.91
CA PHE A 264 -59.20 -25.09 -34.94
C PHE A 264 -58.91 -25.61 -36.37
N LEU A 265 -59.58 -25.06 -37.36
CA LEU A 265 -59.38 -25.43 -38.78
C LEU A 265 -57.98 -25.09 -39.30
N ASP A 266 -57.42 -23.98 -38.83
CA ASP A 266 -56.04 -23.57 -39.22
C ASP A 266 -54.92 -24.51 -38.66
N LYS A 267 -55.20 -25.16 -37.53
CA LYS A 267 -54.28 -26.11 -36.90
C LYS A 267 -54.55 -27.56 -37.20
N TRP A 268 -55.67 -27.87 -37.91
CA TRP A 268 -56.05 -29.24 -38.20
C TRP A 268 -55.18 -29.84 -39.32
N ASP A 269 -54.58 -30.94 -39.04
CA ASP A 269 -53.69 -31.69 -39.95
C ASP A 269 -54.41 -32.45 -41.12
N GLY A 270 -55.75 -32.35 -41.16
CA GLY A 270 -56.56 -33.02 -42.20
C GLY A 270 -56.68 -34.53 -42.06
N GLN A 271 -56.00 -35.15 -41.08
CA GLN A 271 -56.06 -36.63 -40.91
C GLN A 271 -56.82 -37.11 -39.70
N THR A 272 -56.99 -36.22 -38.70
CA THR A 272 -57.70 -36.57 -37.48
C THR A 272 -59.22 -36.41 -37.71
N GLN A 273 -60.06 -37.43 -37.43
CA GLN A 273 -61.51 -37.42 -37.62
C GLN A 273 -62.12 -36.50 -36.54
N VAL A 274 -62.69 -35.37 -36.94
CA VAL A 274 -63.36 -34.41 -36.08
C VAL A 274 -64.84 -34.61 -36.19
N VAL A 275 -65.49 -34.88 -35.07
CA VAL A 275 -66.96 -34.90 -34.99
C VAL A 275 -67.38 -33.49 -34.56
N PRO A 276 -68.03 -32.73 -35.46
CA PRO A 276 -68.57 -31.42 -35.10
C PRO A 276 -69.73 -31.58 -34.09
N GLY A 277 -69.56 -30.95 -32.90
CA GLY A 277 -70.70 -30.77 -31.99
C GLY A 277 -71.76 -29.91 -32.67
N LEU A 278 -73.05 -30.29 -32.58
CA LEU A 278 -74.17 -29.55 -33.14
C LEU A 278 -74.19 -28.11 -32.59
N PRO A 279 -74.17 -27.09 -33.45
CA PRO A 279 -74.35 -25.72 -33.00
C PRO A 279 -75.81 -25.49 -32.59
N GLY A 280 -76.07 -25.12 -31.32
CA GLY A 280 -77.38 -24.71 -30.88
C GLY A 280 -77.88 -25.24 -29.54
N VAL A 281 -77.09 -26.00 -28.80
CA VAL A 281 -77.43 -26.40 -27.43
C VAL A 281 -76.57 -25.61 -26.45
N ALA A 282 -77.15 -24.75 -25.64
CA ALA A 282 -76.54 -24.06 -24.55
C ALA A 282 -75.92 -25.13 -23.63
N GLY A 283 -74.56 -25.26 -23.70
CA GLY A 283 -73.85 -26.29 -23.01
C GLY A 283 -73.06 -27.18 -23.96
N GLY A 284 -72.56 -26.66 -25.12
CA GLY A 284 -71.85 -27.39 -26.15
C GLY A 284 -70.60 -28.10 -25.59
N THR A 285 -70.60 -29.42 -25.63
CA THR A 285 -69.44 -30.26 -25.37
C THR A 285 -68.36 -29.95 -26.37
N PRO A 286 -67.10 -29.78 -25.94
CA PRO A 286 -66.02 -29.56 -26.87
C PRO A 286 -65.87 -30.74 -27.85
N PRO A 287 -65.33 -30.49 -29.06
CA PRO A 287 -65.21 -31.56 -30.06
C PRO A 287 -64.29 -32.66 -29.51
N VAL A 288 -64.81 -33.89 -29.54
CA VAL A 288 -64.07 -35.04 -29.05
C VAL A 288 -63.12 -35.51 -30.17
N ILE A 289 -61.83 -35.46 -29.90
CA ILE A 289 -60.83 -36.02 -30.79
C ILE A 289 -60.77 -37.54 -30.57
N VAL A 290 -61.20 -38.31 -31.52
CA VAL A 290 -61.06 -39.75 -31.46
C VAL A 290 -59.79 -40.15 -32.16
N GLY A 291 -58.76 -40.42 -31.36
CA GLY A 291 -57.48 -40.99 -31.88
C GLY A 291 -57.67 -42.39 -32.45
N ARG A 292 -57.25 -42.62 -33.66
CA ARG A 292 -57.19 -43.98 -34.27
C ARG A 292 -56.02 -44.72 -33.60
N LYS A 293 -56.28 -45.95 -33.10
CA LYS A 293 -55.30 -46.92 -32.72
C LYS A 293 -54.42 -47.35 -33.90
#